data_491d671adbcb89575abc5ce5f2053f28
#
_entry.id   491d671adbcb89575abc5ce5f2053f28
#
_cell.length_a   1.000
_cell.length_b   1.000
_cell.length_c   1.000
_cell.angle_alpha   90.00
_cell.angle_beta   90.00
_cell.angle_gamma   90.00
#
_symmetry.space_group_name_H-M   'P 1'
#
loop_
_entity.id
_entity.type
_entity.pdbx_description
1 polymer ?
#
loop_
_entity_poly.entity_id
_entity_poly.type
_entity_poly.pdbx_seq_one_letter_code
_entity_poly.pdbx_strand_id
1 'polypeptide(L)'
;MLPCWYNVGVFIITKRQYDLIMHQAQACYPQEAGGILGGRENVILGILPVFNQFLYDRTKTFGMTADDIDRGYRFLAKYNLDYYGIYHTHPKGIPYPSKADLSHNQKYHFIVSLADRYNPLLMAWEVAGSEIIQVPIQIVDEGLVEQMYLSPEKPSISEAAPDEMTKLSQMIGDIISGKIEYKKESPKWDSSSFSTTA
;
A
#
# COMPACT_ATOMS: atom_id res chain seq x y z
N MET A 1 -24.34 13.89 -12.27
CA MET A 1 -24.82 12.49 -12.21
C MET A 1 -23.59 11.63 -11.98
N LEU A 2 -23.37 11.10 -10.76
CA LEU A 2 -22.23 10.25 -10.47
C LEU A 2 -22.33 8.96 -11.30
N PRO A 3 -21.23 8.44 -11.83
CA PRO A 3 -21.26 7.21 -12.63
C PRO A 3 -21.79 6.03 -11.82
N CYS A 4 -22.47 5.11 -12.48
CA CYS A 4 -23.25 3.99 -11.92
C CYS A 4 -22.45 2.93 -11.13
N TRP A 5 -21.13 3.09 -10.99
CA TRP A 5 -20.19 2.12 -10.37
C TRP A 5 -20.01 2.34 -8.85
N TYR A 6 -20.60 3.39 -8.30
CA TYR A 6 -20.50 3.72 -6.87
C TYR A 6 -21.11 2.66 -5.93
N ASN A 7 -21.84 1.69 -6.49
CA ASN A 7 -22.55 0.65 -5.72
C ASN A 7 -22.04 -0.79 -5.92
N VAL A 8 -20.98 -1.00 -6.69
CA VAL A 8 -20.43 -2.34 -6.91
C VAL A 8 -19.01 -2.30 -6.38
N GLY A 9 -18.70 -3.00 -5.32
CA GLY A 9 -17.44 -3.01 -4.60
C GLY A 9 -16.17 -3.03 -5.50
N VAL A 10 -15.86 -1.90 -6.12
CA VAL A 10 -14.73 -1.69 -7.03
C VAL A 10 -13.81 -0.69 -6.38
N PHE A 11 -12.52 -0.97 -6.29
CA PHE A 11 -11.54 0.03 -5.92
C PHE A 11 -11.18 0.90 -7.12
N ILE A 12 -11.09 2.20 -6.89
CA ILE A 12 -10.62 3.18 -7.89
C ILE A 12 -9.23 3.63 -7.49
N ILE A 13 -8.29 3.61 -8.44
CA ILE A 13 -6.92 4.10 -8.28
C ILE A 13 -6.54 4.98 -9.46
N THR A 14 -5.83 6.08 -9.22
CA THR A 14 -5.34 6.88 -10.34
C THR A 14 -4.18 6.18 -11.06
N LYS A 15 -3.98 6.52 -12.33
CA LYS A 15 -2.84 6.01 -13.12
C LYS A 15 -1.51 6.31 -12.44
N ARG A 16 -1.34 7.51 -11.90
CA ARG A 16 -0.13 7.92 -11.17
C ARG A 16 0.12 7.06 -9.93
N GLN A 17 -0.92 6.80 -9.14
CA GLN A 17 -0.83 5.96 -7.95
C GLN A 17 -0.51 4.50 -8.29
N TYR A 18 -1.16 3.98 -9.33
CA TYR A 18 -0.84 2.66 -9.88
C TYR A 18 0.63 2.57 -10.29
N ASP A 19 1.12 3.56 -11.06
CA ASP A 19 2.50 3.60 -11.53
C ASP A 19 3.50 3.69 -10.36
N LEU A 20 3.16 4.41 -9.29
CA LEU A 20 3.98 4.48 -8.08
C LEU A 20 4.16 3.10 -7.44
N ILE A 21 3.07 2.34 -7.28
CA ILE A 21 3.11 0.97 -6.76
C ILE A 21 3.96 0.08 -7.68
N MET A 22 3.75 0.14 -9.00
CA MET A 22 4.50 -0.66 -9.97
C MET A 22 5.99 -0.32 -9.98
N HIS A 23 6.31 0.96 -9.87
CA HIS A 23 7.70 1.41 -9.82
C HIS A 23 8.42 0.87 -8.57
N GLN A 24 7.81 1.00 -7.38
CA GLN A 24 8.37 0.44 -6.16
C GLN A 24 8.54 -1.08 -6.26
N ALA A 25 7.51 -1.78 -6.79
CA ALA A 25 7.54 -3.22 -6.99
C ALA A 25 8.74 -3.67 -7.85
N GLN A 26 8.95 -2.99 -8.96
CA GLN A 26 10.07 -3.25 -9.88
C GLN A 26 11.44 -2.93 -9.26
N ALA A 27 11.54 -1.80 -8.54
CA ALA A 27 12.78 -1.35 -7.93
C ALA A 27 13.25 -2.26 -6.79
N CYS A 28 12.32 -2.84 -6.03
CA CYS A 28 12.65 -3.72 -4.91
C CYS A 28 12.92 -5.17 -5.33
N TYR A 29 12.59 -5.56 -6.57
CA TYR A 29 12.81 -6.93 -7.05
C TYR A 29 14.28 -7.36 -6.86
N PRO A 30 14.58 -8.58 -6.37
CA PRO A 30 13.67 -9.71 -6.11
C PRO A 30 13.06 -9.74 -4.69
N GLN A 31 13.21 -8.70 -3.88
CA GLN A 31 12.59 -8.62 -2.57
C GLN A 31 11.12 -8.20 -2.72
N GLU A 32 10.29 -8.63 -1.77
CA GLU A 32 8.94 -8.11 -1.67
C GLU A 32 8.96 -6.65 -1.24
N ALA A 33 8.19 -5.84 -1.94
CA ALA A 33 7.88 -4.45 -1.60
C ALA A 33 6.46 -4.36 -1.05
N GLY A 34 6.15 -3.28 -0.38
CA GLY A 34 4.79 -3.07 0.10
C GLY A 34 4.59 -1.71 0.76
N GLY A 35 3.40 -1.54 1.32
CA GLY A 35 3.02 -0.30 1.99
C GLY A 35 1.55 -0.31 2.39
N ILE A 36 1.09 0.84 2.86
CA ILE A 36 -0.26 1.04 3.39
C ILE A 36 -1.08 1.82 2.36
N LEU A 37 -2.33 1.37 2.16
CA LEU A 37 -3.32 2.05 1.34
C LEU A 37 -4.46 2.59 2.20
N GLY A 38 -4.92 3.77 1.85
CA GLY A 38 -6.12 4.35 2.42
C GLY A 38 -6.87 5.23 1.43
N GLY A 39 -8.10 5.60 1.81
CA GLY A 39 -8.93 6.37 0.91
C GLY A 39 -10.31 6.66 1.47
N ARG A 40 -11.25 6.96 0.59
CA ARG A 40 -12.67 7.17 0.92
C ARG A 40 -13.54 6.58 -0.18
N GLU A 41 -14.69 6.02 0.20
CA GLU A 41 -15.70 5.56 -0.76
C GLU A 41 -15.11 4.66 -1.86
N ASN A 42 -14.20 3.74 -1.49
CA ASN A 42 -13.46 2.84 -2.38
C ASN A 42 -12.46 3.52 -3.35
N VAL A 43 -12.24 4.83 -3.24
CA VAL A 43 -11.19 5.53 -3.99
C VAL A 43 -9.91 5.53 -3.16
N ILE A 44 -8.84 4.99 -3.70
CA ILE A 44 -7.51 5.03 -3.10
C ILE A 44 -6.98 6.45 -3.24
N LEU A 45 -6.76 7.13 -2.12
CA LEU A 45 -6.29 8.52 -2.07
C LEU A 45 -4.93 8.65 -1.40
N GLY A 46 -4.56 7.68 -0.58
CA GLY A 46 -3.30 7.65 0.14
C GLY A 46 -2.53 6.37 -0.09
N ILE A 47 -1.26 6.51 -0.44
CA ILE A 47 -0.30 5.41 -0.55
C ILE A 47 0.90 5.78 0.30
N LEU A 48 1.24 4.94 1.27
CA LEU A 48 2.46 5.07 2.06
C LEU A 48 3.34 3.85 1.80
N PRO A 49 4.34 3.95 0.91
CA PRO A 49 5.33 2.91 0.73
C PRO A 49 6.12 2.67 2.00
N VAL A 50 6.42 1.40 2.30
CA VAL A 50 7.18 0.99 3.46
C VAL A 50 8.31 0.05 3.01
N PHE A 51 9.47 0.17 3.65
CA PHE A 51 10.57 -0.77 3.42
C PHE A 51 10.26 -2.11 4.05
N ASN A 52 10.60 -3.18 3.33
CA ASN A 52 10.47 -4.52 3.88
C ASN A 52 11.46 -4.72 5.05
N GLN A 53 10.92 -4.82 6.25
CA GLN A 53 11.67 -5.00 7.50
C GLN A 53 11.79 -6.47 7.93
N PHE A 54 11.33 -7.41 7.09
CA PHE A 54 11.44 -8.82 7.43
C PHE A 54 12.90 -9.25 7.61
N LEU A 55 13.19 -9.96 8.69
CA LEU A 55 14.57 -10.24 9.12
C LEU A 55 15.25 -11.37 8.35
N TYR A 56 14.46 -12.23 7.67
CA TYR A 56 14.98 -13.42 7.00
C TYR A 56 14.90 -13.27 5.47
N ASP A 57 14.12 -14.13 4.81
CA ASP A 57 14.03 -14.14 3.36
C ASP A 57 13.00 -13.12 2.84
N ARG A 58 13.48 -11.92 2.54
CA ARG A 58 12.65 -10.82 2.01
C ARG A 58 12.11 -11.08 0.60
N THR A 59 12.59 -12.12 -0.07
CA THR A 59 12.07 -12.49 -1.41
C THR A 59 10.77 -13.28 -1.33
N LYS A 60 10.34 -13.65 -0.12
CA LYS A 60 9.15 -14.48 0.13
C LYS A 60 8.19 -13.91 1.17
N THR A 61 8.60 -12.84 1.83
CA THR A 61 7.80 -12.28 2.92
C THR A 61 8.03 -10.78 3.00
N PHE A 62 6.92 -10.04 3.11
CA PHE A 62 6.91 -8.62 3.44
C PHE A 62 6.61 -8.44 4.93
N GLY A 63 7.40 -7.62 5.59
CA GLY A 63 7.22 -7.31 7.01
C GLY A 63 7.32 -5.82 7.29
N MET A 64 6.50 -5.33 8.20
CA MET A 64 6.52 -3.97 8.73
C MET A 64 6.78 -4.00 10.23
N THR A 65 7.39 -2.94 10.76
CA THR A 65 7.51 -2.72 12.20
C THR A 65 6.25 -2.09 12.78
N ALA A 66 6.12 -2.11 14.10
CA ALA A 66 5.05 -1.39 14.79
C ALA A 66 5.10 0.12 14.50
N ASP A 67 6.31 0.69 14.38
CA ASP A 67 6.51 2.11 14.05
C ASP A 67 6.06 2.42 12.61
N ASP A 68 6.25 1.51 11.67
CA ASP A 68 5.74 1.67 10.30
C ASP A 68 4.20 1.70 10.28
N ILE A 69 3.59 0.81 11.05
CA ILE A 69 2.14 0.73 11.18
C ILE A 69 1.58 2.01 11.83
N ASP A 70 2.18 2.46 12.93
CA ASP A 70 1.77 3.69 13.61
C ASP A 70 1.95 4.93 12.71
N ARG A 71 3.06 5.02 11.98
CA ARG A 71 3.28 6.06 10.97
C ARG A 71 2.20 6.03 9.89
N GLY A 72 1.79 4.84 9.45
CA GLY A 72 0.69 4.66 8.51
C GLY A 72 -0.63 5.19 9.03
N TYR A 73 -1.00 4.84 10.25
CA TYR A 73 -2.24 5.35 10.86
C TYR A 73 -2.21 6.87 11.05
N ARG A 74 -1.10 7.44 11.48
CA ARG A 74 -0.94 8.91 11.58
C ARG A 74 -1.05 9.59 10.23
N PHE A 75 -0.47 9.02 9.18
CA PHE A 75 -0.61 9.51 7.82
C PHE A 75 -2.07 9.52 7.39
N LEU A 76 -2.78 8.40 7.53
CA LEU A 76 -4.19 8.31 7.15
C LEU A 76 -5.07 9.27 7.96
N ALA A 77 -4.86 9.35 9.27
CA ALA A 77 -5.60 10.26 10.14
C ALA A 77 -5.39 11.74 9.77
N LYS A 78 -4.15 12.13 9.44
CA LYS A 78 -3.82 13.49 9.01
C LYS A 78 -4.64 13.94 7.80
N TYR A 79 -4.89 13.02 6.86
CA TYR A 79 -5.64 13.31 5.63
C TYR A 79 -7.12 12.86 5.70
N ASN A 80 -7.59 12.44 6.89
CA ASN A 80 -8.93 11.93 7.11
C ASN A 80 -9.29 10.81 6.12
N LEU A 81 -8.41 9.81 6.00
CA LEU A 81 -8.57 8.66 5.13
C LEU A 81 -8.86 7.40 5.94
N ASP A 82 -9.74 6.56 5.41
CA ASP A 82 -9.98 5.23 5.95
C ASP A 82 -8.82 4.29 5.56
N TYR A 83 -8.48 3.37 6.47
CA TYR A 83 -7.52 2.32 6.18
C TYR A 83 -8.16 1.26 5.30
N TYR A 84 -7.56 0.98 4.15
CA TYR A 84 -8.03 -0.07 3.25
C TYR A 84 -7.26 -1.37 3.38
N GLY A 85 -5.97 -1.31 3.66
CA GLY A 85 -5.15 -2.50 3.80
C GLY A 85 -3.69 -2.27 3.47
N ILE A 86 -2.96 -3.37 3.39
CA ILE A 86 -1.57 -3.42 2.96
C ILE A 86 -1.54 -3.87 1.51
N TYR A 87 -0.72 -3.19 0.70
CA TYR A 87 -0.28 -3.79 -0.56
C TYR A 87 1.11 -4.38 -0.38
N HIS A 88 1.37 -5.49 -1.05
CA HIS A 88 2.71 -6.08 -1.13
C HIS A 88 2.90 -6.83 -2.45
N THR A 89 4.15 -7.21 -2.73
CA THR A 89 4.49 -7.88 -3.98
C THR A 89 4.78 -9.36 -3.78
N HIS A 90 4.42 -10.16 -4.77
CA HIS A 90 4.84 -11.54 -4.94
C HIS A 90 5.84 -11.60 -6.11
N PRO A 91 7.16 -11.56 -5.88
CA PRO A 91 8.16 -11.47 -6.96
C PRO A 91 8.10 -12.61 -7.97
N LYS A 92 7.72 -13.82 -7.51
CA LYS A 92 7.63 -15.04 -8.34
C LYS A 92 6.27 -15.71 -8.25
N GLY A 93 5.36 -15.16 -7.46
CA GLY A 93 4.05 -15.74 -7.17
C GLY A 93 2.92 -15.10 -7.97
N ILE A 94 1.77 -15.75 -7.94
CA ILE A 94 0.52 -15.21 -8.47
C ILE A 94 -0.01 -14.11 -7.56
N PRO A 95 -0.86 -13.20 -8.05
CA PRO A 95 -1.44 -12.10 -7.25
C PRO A 95 -2.62 -12.61 -6.39
N TYR A 96 -2.38 -13.61 -5.56
CA TYR A 96 -3.36 -14.24 -4.68
C TYR A 96 -2.82 -14.34 -3.26
N PRO A 97 -3.63 -14.09 -2.20
CA PRO A 97 -3.18 -14.14 -0.82
C PRO A 97 -2.58 -15.48 -0.44
N SER A 98 -1.38 -15.48 0.09
CA SER A 98 -0.73 -16.66 0.66
C SER A 98 -1.32 -17.00 2.03
N LYS A 99 -0.99 -18.18 2.57
CA LYS A 99 -1.38 -18.53 3.94
C LYS A 99 -0.81 -17.55 4.98
N ALA A 100 0.38 -17.01 4.73
CA ALA A 100 0.99 -16.02 5.60
C ALA A 100 0.20 -14.70 5.58
N ASP A 101 -0.23 -14.24 4.40
CA ASP A 101 -1.04 -13.03 4.28
C ASP A 101 -2.37 -13.17 5.01
N LEU A 102 -3.02 -14.32 4.89
CA LEU A 102 -4.30 -14.62 5.54
C LEU A 102 -4.19 -14.80 7.07
N SER A 103 -2.97 -14.96 7.63
CA SER A 103 -2.78 -15.00 9.08
C SER A 103 -2.94 -13.63 9.74
N HIS A 104 -2.90 -12.55 8.96
CA HIS A 104 -3.15 -11.20 9.43
C HIS A 104 -4.63 -10.89 9.28
N ASN A 105 -5.25 -10.35 10.34
CA ASN A 105 -6.67 -10.00 10.34
C ASN A 105 -6.90 -8.71 9.53
N GLN A 106 -6.76 -8.79 8.21
CA GLN A 106 -7.02 -7.70 7.27
C GLN A 106 -8.22 -8.04 6.40
N LYS A 107 -9.08 -7.05 6.20
CA LYS A 107 -10.23 -7.18 5.32
C LYS A 107 -9.83 -7.22 3.84
N TYR A 108 -8.91 -6.35 3.44
CA TYR A 108 -8.46 -6.27 2.04
C TYR A 108 -6.97 -6.52 1.91
N HIS A 109 -6.61 -7.28 0.89
CA HIS A 109 -5.23 -7.54 0.47
C HIS A 109 -5.04 -7.04 -0.96
N PHE A 110 -4.02 -6.22 -1.19
CA PHE A 110 -3.66 -5.73 -2.51
C PHE A 110 -2.31 -6.36 -2.88
N ILE A 111 -2.31 -7.19 -3.92
CA ILE A 111 -1.13 -8.01 -4.24
C ILE A 111 -0.67 -7.72 -5.65
N VAL A 112 0.61 -7.36 -5.79
CA VAL A 112 1.28 -7.17 -7.08
C VAL A 112 2.08 -8.42 -7.41
N SER A 113 1.71 -9.12 -8.47
CA SER A 113 2.54 -10.20 -9.04
C SER A 113 3.59 -9.63 -9.98
N LEU A 114 4.83 -10.08 -9.81
CA LEU A 114 5.95 -9.83 -10.71
C LEU A 114 6.41 -11.14 -11.40
N ALA A 115 5.55 -12.16 -11.44
CA ALA A 115 5.84 -13.43 -12.14
C ALA A 115 6.17 -13.17 -13.62
N ASP A 116 5.44 -12.25 -14.26
CA ASP A 116 5.86 -11.57 -15.49
C ASP A 116 6.28 -10.13 -15.15
N ARG A 117 7.59 -9.88 -15.13
CA ARG A 117 8.13 -8.56 -14.78
C ARG A 117 7.82 -7.47 -15.82
N TYR A 118 7.53 -7.84 -17.04
CA TYR A 118 7.18 -6.91 -18.12
C TYR A 118 5.70 -6.50 -18.06
N ASN A 119 4.86 -7.36 -17.45
CA ASN A 119 3.43 -7.15 -17.28
C ASN A 119 3.02 -7.41 -15.83
N PRO A 120 3.44 -6.57 -14.86
CA PRO A 120 3.06 -6.73 -13.46
C PRO A 120 1.54 -6.58 -13.30
N LEU A 121 0.96 -7.37 -12.40
CA LEU A 121 -0.48 -7.42 -12.20
C LEU A 121 -0.83 -7.10 -10.75
N LEU A 122 -1.58 -6.02 -10.52
CA LEU A 122 -2.17 -5.67 -9.23
C LEU A 122 -3.58 -6.23 -9.13
N MET A 123 -3.85 -6.98 -8.06
CA MET A 123 -5.20 -7.47 -7.73
C MET A 123 -5.55 -7.13 -6.28
N ALA A 124 -6.83 -6.90 -6.04
CA ALA A 124 -7.38 -6.72 -4.70
C ALA A 124 -8.28 -7.91 -4.33
N TRP A 125 -8.23 -8.28 -3.06
CA TRP A 125 -8.98 -9.39 -2.49
C TRP A 125 -9.64 -8.97 -1.20
N GLU A 126 -10.90 -9.31 -1.02
CA GLU A 126 -11.61 -9.19 0.24
C GLU A 126 -11.62 -10.55 0.93
N VAL A 127 -11.25 -10.55 2.21
CA VAL A 127 -11.34 -11.73 3.08
C VAL A 127 -12.60 -11.59 3.93
N ALA A 128 -13.63 -12.39 3.62
CA ALA A 128 -14.92 -12.40 4.29
C ALA A 128 -15.14 -13.77 4.96
N GLY A 129 -14.71 -13.90 6.22
CA GLY A 129 -14.71 -15.19 6.93
C GLY A 129 -13.76 -16.19 6.28
N SER A 130 -14.30 -17.26 5.71
CA SER A 130 -13.52 -18.28 4.98
C SER A 130 -13.43 -18.03 3.47
N GLU A 131 -14.13 -17.02 2.96
CA GLU A 131 -14.17 -16.71 1.54
C GLU A 131 -13.13 -15.64 1.18
N ILE A 132 -12.51 -15.81 0.01
CA ILE A 132 -11.58 -14.85 -0.59
C ILE A 132 -12.20 -14.43 -1.92
N ILE A 133 -12.63 -13.19 -1.98
CA ILE A 133 -13.39 -12.65 -3.10
C ILE A 133 -12.53 -11.62 -3.81
N GLN A 134 -12.38 -11.74 -5.13
CA GLN A 134 -11.69 -10.73 -5.91
C GLN A 134 -12.52 -9.44 -5.96
N VAL A 135 -11.88 -8.32 -5.62
CA VAL A 135 -12.46 -6.98 -5.77
C VAL A 135 -11.84 -6.33 -7.01
N PRO A 136 -12.64 -5.92 -8.00
CA PRO A 136 -12.11 -5.24 -9.18
C PRO A 136 -11.38 -3.94 -8.81
N ILE A 137 -10.31 -3.63 -9.56
CA ILE A 137 -9.60 -2.35 -9.48
C ILE A 137 -9.78 -1.63 -10.80
N GLN A 138 -10.23 -0.39 -10.74
CA GLN A 138 -10.33 0.47 -11.90
C GLN A 138 -9.25 1.55 -11.86
N ILE A 139 -8.44 1.61 -12.91
CA ILE A 139 -7.42 2.65 -13.07
C ILE A 139 -8.06 3.80 -13.86
N VAL A 140 -7.96 5.00 -13.29
CA VAL A 140 -8.55 6.22 -13.87
C VAL A 140 -7.52 7.35 -13.94
N ASP A 141 -7.83 8.38 -14.73
CA ASP A 141 -7.04 9.61 -14.76
C ASP A 141 -7.27 10.44 -13.48
N GLU A 142 -6.25 11.20 -13.06
CA GLU A 142 -6.30 12.07 -11.87
C GLU A 142 -7.48 13.03 -11.91
N GLY A 143 -7.73 13.66 -13.06
CA GLY A 143 -8.81 14.63 -13.22
C GLY A 143 -10.18 14.09 -12.90
N LEU A 144 -10.43 12.78 -13.07
CA LEU A 144 -11.69 12.16 -12.67
C LEU A 144 -11.84 12.11 -11.15
N VAL A 145 -10.77 11.74 -10.44
CA VAL A 145 -10.76 11.70 -8.96
C VAL A 145 -10.90 13.12 -8.41
N GLU A 146 -10.21 14.10 -8.98
CA GLU A 146 -10.34 15.50 -8.60
C GLU A 146 -11.80 15.97 -8.72
N GLN A 147 -12.46 15.68 -9.83
CA GLN A 147 -13.88 16.01 -10.02
C GLN A 147 -14.80 15.36 -8.99
N MET A 148 -14.50 14.13 -8.55
CA MET A 148 -15.29 13.44 -7.53
C MET A 148 -15.19 14.10 -6.15
N TYR A 149 -14.06 14.73 -5.82
CA TYR A 149 -13.79 15.29 -4.50
C TYR A 149 -13.79 16.83 -4.44
N LEU A 150 -13.60 17.52 -5.56
CA LEU A 150 -13.62 18.98 -5.65
C LEU A 150 -14.98 19.56 -6.06
N SER A 151 -16.02 18.73 -6.18
CA SER A 151 -17.38 19.24 -6.37
C SER A 151 -17.80 20.10 -5.17
N PRO A 152 -18.39 21.28 -5.37
CA PRO A 152 -18.58 22.30 -4.34
C PRO A 152 -19.49 21.92 -3.15
N GLU A 153 -20.04 20.72 -3.13
CA GLU A 153 -20.87 20.19 -2.04
C GLU A 153 -20.11 19.37 -0.98
N LYS A 154 -18.79 19.20 -1.12
CA LYS A 154 -17.95 18.47 -0.13
C LYS A 154 -16.89 19.40 0.50
N PRO A 155 -16.58 19.23 1.79
CA PRO A 155 -15.60 20.10 2.46
C PRO A 155 -14.25 20.02 1.76
N SER A 156 -13.66 21.19 1.48
CA SER A 156 -12.37 21.36 0.83
C SER A 156 -11.28 20.53 1.55
N ILE A 157 -10.62 19.65 0.80
CA ILE A 157 -9.35 19.08 1.22
C ILE A 157 -8.37 20.26 1.29
N SER A 158 -7.82 20.56 2.47
CA SER A 158 -6.90 21.67 2.65
C SER A 158 -5.66 21.48 1.77
N GLU A 159 -5.13 22.59 1.24
CA GLU A 159 -4.03 22.70 0.26
C GLU A 159 -2.66 22.10 0.66
N ALA A 160 -2.59 21.31 1.74
CA ALA A 160 -1.34 20.75 2.24
C ALA A 160 -0.85 19.48 1.48
N ALA A 161 -1.65 18.91 0.59
CA ALA A 161 -1.34 17.63 -0.05
C ALA A 161 -0.22 17.61 -1.12
N PRO A 162 0.02 18.65 -1.95
CA PRO A 162 0.99 18.55 -3.05
C PRO A 162 2.44 18.40 -2.59
N ASP A 163 2.83 19.01 -1.48
CA ASP A 163 4.24 19.08 -1.06
C ASP A 163 4.74 17.74 -0.48
N GLU A 164 3.93 17.04 0.30
CA GLU A 164 4.35 15.75 0.90
C GLU A 164 4.34 14.59 -0.11
N MET A 165 3.40 14.56 -1.04
CA MET A 165 3.41 13.59 -2.14
C MET A 165 4.60 13.81 -3.07
N THR A 166 4.97 15.06 -3.30
CA THR A 166 6.18 15.42 -4.06
C THR A 166 7.44 15.00 -3.31
N LYS A 167 7.53 15.24 -2.01
CA LYS A 167 8.63 14.80 -1.14
C LYS A 167 8.75 13.27 -1.09
N LEU A 168 7.62 12.57 -1.00
CA LEU A 168 7.61 11.10 -1.01
C LEU A 168 8.08 10.54 -2.36
N SER A 169 7.60 11.10 -3.47
CA SER A 169 8.05 10.73 -4.81
C SER A 169 9.54 11.01 -5.01
N GLN A 170 10.05 12.11 -4.46
CA GLN A 170 11.46 12.47 -4.52
C GLN A 170 12.31 11.54 -3.63
N MET A 171 11.84 11.23 -2.42
CA MET A 171 12.50 10.27 -1.52
C MET A 171 12.60 8.87 -2.16
N ILE A 172 11.53 8.39 -2.80
CA ILE A 172 11.56 7.13 -3.55
C ILE A 172 12.56 7.24 -4.71
N GLY A 173 12.57 8.34 -5.45
CA GLY A 173 13.52 8.60 -6.54
C GLY A 173 14.97 8.62 -6.05
N ASP A 174 15.24 9.20 -4.90
CA ASP A 174 16.58 9.29 -4.30
C ASP A 174 17.06 7.94 -3.77
N ILE A 175 16.18 7.11 -3.24
CA ILE A 175 16.48 5.73 -2.84
C ILE A 175 16.82 4.88 -4.08
N ILE A 176 16.02 4.98 -5.12
CA ILE A 176 16.19 4.21 -6.38
C ILE A 176 17.48 4.62 -7.09
N SER A 177 17.84 5.91 -7.05
CA SER A 177 19.07 6.43 -7.67
C SER A 177 20.33 6.21 -6.83
N GLY A 178 20.23 5.59 -5.65
CA GLY A 178 21.36 5.36 -4.74
C GLY A 178 21.93 6.62 -4.10
N LYS A 179 21.23 7.75 -4.15
CA LYS A 179 21.64 9.01 -3.54
C LYS A 179 21.51 9.02 -2.01
N ILE A 180 20.68 8.14 -1.46
CA ILE A 180 20.52 7.96 -0.02
C ILE A 180 21.07 6.59 0.33
N GLU A 181 22.25 6.57 0.95
CA GLU A 181 22.77 5.36 1.61
C GLU A 181 21.97 5.10 2.88
N TYR A 182 21.34 3.96 2.96
CA TYR A 182 20.65 3.49 4.16
C TYR A 182 21.68 3.13 5.24
N LYS A 183 21.85 3.97 6.26
CA LYS A 183 22.61 3.60 7.46
C LYS A 183 21.84 2.50 8.21
N LYS A 184 22.40 1.32 8.19
CA LYS A 184 21.96 0.12 8.89
C LYS A 184 22.24 0.29 10.39
N GLU A 185 21.37 1.02 11.10
CA GLU A 185 21.37 0.94 12.57
C GLU A 185 20.52 -0.29 12.95
N SER A 186 21.22 -1.32 13.42
CA SER A 186 20.56 -2.51 13.96
C SER A 186 19.90 -2.12 15.29
N PRO A 187 18.58 -2.28 15.47
CA PRO A 187 17.98 -2.10 16.79
C PRO A 187 18.60 -3.12 17.76
N LYS A 188 19.13 -2.64 18.89
CA LYS A 188 19.52 -3.51 19.99
C LYS A 188 18.23 -4.08 20.60
N TRP A 189 17.93 -5.32 20.33
CA TRP A 189 16.87 -6.05 21.01
C TRP A 189 17.35 -6.41 22.41
N ASP A 190 16.67 -5.87 23.43
CA ASP A 190 16.79 -6.33 24.80
C ASP A 190 15.91 -7.58 24.96
N SER A 191 16.56 -8.73 25.15
CA SER A 191 15.92 -10.03 25.30
C SER A 191 15.25 -10.25 26.67
N SER A 192 15.16 -9.22 27.51
CA SER A 192 14.69 -9.35 28.90
C SER A 192 13.17 -9.20 29.11
N SER A 193 12.36 -8.94 28.04
CA SER A 193 10.93 -8.65 28.17
C SER A 193 9.97 -9.82 27.92
N PHE A 194 10.46 -11.05 27.71
CA PHE A 194 9.59 -12.23 27.66
C PHE A 194 9.78 -13.10 28.89
N SER A 195 9.14 -12.72 30.01
CA SER A 195 8.93 -13.65 31.11
C SER A 195 7.67 -14.47 30.81
N THR A 196 7.89 -15.72 30.50
CA THR A 196 6.92 -16.80 30.51
C THR A 196 6.32 -16.92 31.90
N THR A 197 5.04 -16.66 32.05
CA THR A 197 4.26 -17.21 33.18
C THR A 197 3.55 -18.46 32.70
N ALA A 198 3.79 -19.53 33.43
CA ALA A 198 3.27 -20.88 33.27
C ALA A 198 1.73 -20.94 33.32
#